data_5ce986f39168686b51f9d6684786c0b8
#
_entry.id   5ce986f39168686b51f9d6684786c0b8
#
_cell.length_a   1.000
_cell.length_b   1.000
_cell.length_c   1.000
_cell.angle_alpha   90.00
_cell.angle_beta   90.00
_cell.angle_gamma   90.00
#
_symmetry.space_group_name_H-M   'P 1'
#
loop_
_entity.id
_entity.type
_entity.pdbx_description
1 polymer ?
#
loop_
_entity_poly.entity_id
_entity_poly.type
_entity_poly.pdbx_seq_one_letter_code
_entity_poly.pdbx_strand_id
1 'polypeptide(L)'
;SSTKHSERAAMGTNGHAPAVPYPLASECAAFIDRAPTPFHCCAEAARQLVEAGFTELAEDESWSGVLKPGGKYFYVRGGCVVAFFVGAAFEAGNGFNIVGAHTDSPVLKLKPCSKKSAHGCIQINVEAYGGGLWHTWFDRELGVAGAVIVKKAGKDATAVFGATAKYADMKPAFGFQLTIG
;
A
#
# COMPACT_ATOMS: atom_id res chain seq x y z
N SER A 1 40.87 27.79 25.66
CA SER A 1 40.49 26.39 25.89
C SER A 1 39.01 26.33 26.24
N SER A 2 38.15 26.01 25.26
CA SER A 2 36.72 25.84 25.49
C SER A 2 36.31 24.51 24.86
N THR A 3 36.14 23.53 25.71
CA THR A 3 35.64 22.21 25.41
C THR A 3 34.11 22.26 25.19
N LYS A 4 33.64 22.13 23.97
CA LYS A 4 32.24 21.88 23.68
C LYS A 4 31.91 20.42 23.98
N HIS A 5 31.18 20.20 25.05
CA HIS A 5 30.56 18.92 25.34
C HIS A 5 29.41 18.69 24.35
N SER A 6 29.50 17.58 23.64
CA SER A 6 28.43 17.01 22.82
C SER A 6 27.35 16.49 23.76
N GLU A 7 26.20 17.15 23.81
CA GLU A 7 25.00 16.60 24.45
C GLU A 7 24.47 15.45 23.61
N ARG A 8 24.67 14.24 24.10
CA ARG A 8 23.91 13.06 23.66
C ARG A 8 22.48 13.22 24.16
N ALA A 9 21.56 13.41 23.24
CA ALA A 9 20.14 13.36 23.54
C ALA A 9 19.78 12.00 24.14
N ALA A 10 19.29 12.00 25.37
CA ALA A 10 18.78 10.84 26.05
C ALA A 10 17.53 10.33 25.31
N MET A 11 17.53 9.07 24.91
CA MET A 11 16.34 8.38 24.40
C MET A 11 15.32 8.29 25.54
N GLY A 12 14.26 9.06 25.44
CA GLY A 12 13.12 8.97 26.34
C GLY A 12 12.37 7.65 26.17
N THR A 13 12.06 6.99 27.26
CA THR A 13 11.44 5.67 27.37
C THR A 13 9.92 5.65 27.09
N ASN A 14 9.34 6.67 26.50
CA ASN A 14 7.95 6.71 26.08
C ASN A 14 7.90 6.80 24.54
N GLY A 15 7.47 5.73 23.90
CA GLY A 15 7.48 5.45 22.47
C GLY A 15 6.78 6.45 21.52
N HIS A 16 6.96 7.73 21.73
CA HIS A 16 6.68 8.76 20.75
C HIS A 16 8.00 9.15 20.07
N ALA A 17 8.11 8.79 18.81
CA ALA A 17 9.15 9.36 17.97
C ALA A 17 9.08 10.90 18.05
N PRO A 18 10.22 11.61 18.15
CA PRO A 18 10.21 13.06 18.14
C PRO A 18 9.50 13.57 16.89
N ALA A 19 8.66 14.58 17.04
CA ALA A 19 7.95 15.19 15.92
C ALA A 19 8.97 15.59 14.86
N VAL A 20 8.85 14.97 13.67
CA VAL A 20 9.73 15.29 12.54
C VAL A 20 9.43 16.73 12.13
N PRO A 21 10.42 17.63 12.07
CA PRO A 21 10.18 19.06 11.79
C PRO A 21 9.70 19.33 10.35
N TYR A 22 9.53 18.28 9.54
CA TYR A 22 9.10 18.35 8.14
C TYR A 22 7.75 17.65 7.95
N PRO A 23 6.63 18.37 7.88
CA PRO A 23 5.28 17.79 7.75
C PRO A 23 5.17 16.82 6.57
N LEU A 24 5.68 17.20 5.41
CA LEU A 24 5.65 16.37 4.20
C LEU A 24 6.41 15.04 4.35
N ALA A 25 7.54 15.05 5.06
CA ALA A 25 8.29 13.82 5.35
C ALA A 25 7.51 12.88 6.28
N SER A 26 6.80 13.45 7.28
CA SER A 26 5.93 12.69 8.17
C SER A 26 4.73 12.09 7.44
N GLU A 27 4.12 12.85 6.52
CA GLU A 27 3.03 12.38 5.67
C GLU A 27 3.48 11.26 4.73
N CYS A 28 4.67 11.40 4.13
CA CYS A 28 5.28 10.36 3.29
C CYS A 28 5.54 9.08 4.09
N ALA A 29 6.12 9.17 5.29
CA ALA A 29 6.35 8.03 6.15
C ALA A 29 5.01 7.35 6.53
N ALA A 30 4.01 8.13 6.89
CA ALA A 30 2.68 7.61 7.21
C ALA A 30 2.00 6.96 5.99
N PHE A 31 2.21 7.46 4.78
CA PHE A 31 1.75 6.79 3.56
C PHE A 31 2.43 5.44 3.38
N ILE A 32 3.76 5.37 3.50
CA ILE A 32 4.53 4.14 3.38
C ILE A 32 4.06 3.09 4.40
N ASP A 33 3.82 3.48 5.63
CA ASP A 33 3.33 2.58 6.69
C ASP A 33 1.95 1.99 6.36
N ARG A 34 1.07 2.77 5.69
CA ARG A 34 -0.25 2.31 5.25
C ARG A 34 -0.24 1.55 3.94
N ALA A 35 0.87 1.57 3.20
CA ALA A 35 1.00 1.05 1.85
C ALA A 35 2.01 -0.10 1.73
N PRO A 36 1.92 -1.19 2.53
CA PRO A 36 2.90 -2.27 2.53
C PRO A 36 2.89 -3.13 1.26
N THR A 37 1.88 -3.03 0.42
CA THR A 37 1.79 -3.74 -0.86
C THR A 37 1.20 -2.85 -1.95
N PRO A 38 1.34 -3.18 -3.25
CA PRO A 38 0.71 -2.41 -4.33
C PRO A 38 -0.81 -2.22 -4.15
N PHE A 39 -1.50 -3.21 -3.59
CA PHE A 39 -2.94 -3.13 -3.31
C PHE A 39 -3.24 -2.09 -2.23
N HIS A 40 -2.44 -2.05 -1.18
CA HIS A 40 -2.58 -1.04 -0.13
C HIS A 40 -2.22 0.36 -0.63
N CYS A 41 -1.20 0.47 -1.50
CA CYS A 41 -0.87 1.73 -2.18
C CYS A 41 -2.08 2.29 -2.94
N CYS A 42 -2.75 1.44 -3.73
CA CYS A 42 -3.94 1.83 -4.46
C CYS A 42 -5.08 2.23 -3.51
N ALA A 43 -5.31 1.46 -2.45
CA ALA A 43 -6.36 1.75 -1.48
C ALA A 43 -6.12 3.07 -0.74
N GLU A 44 -4.89 3.34 -0.32
CA GLU A 44 -4.53 4.59 0.36
C GLU A 44 -4.59 5.79 -0.60
N ALA A 45 -4.13 5.64 -1.83
CA ALA A 45 -4.25 6.67 -2.85
C ALA A 45 -5.73 6.97 -3.18
N ALA A 46 -6.56 5.94 -3.34
CA ALA A 46 -8.00 6.10 -3.55
C ALA A 46 -8.67 6.83 -2.38
N ARG A 47 -8.32 6.48 -1.13
CA ARG A 47 -8.82 7.17 0.06
C ARG A 47 -8.49 8.67 0.02
N GLN A 48 -7.23 9.02 -0.28
CA GLN A 48 -6.80 10.41 -0.37
C GLN A 48 -7.48 11.16 -1.52
N LEU A 49 -7.70 10.49 -2.66
CA LEU A 49 -8.43 11.08 -3.79
C LEU A 49 -9.89 11.38 -3.43
N VAL A 50 -10.57 10.46 -2.74
CA VAL A 50 -11.94 10.70 -2.25
C VAL A 50 -11.97 11.91 -1.30
N GLU A 51 -11.03 12.00 -0.36
CA GLU A 51 -10.92 13.15 0.54
C GLU A 51 -10.64 14.47 -0.19
N ALA A 52 -9.91 14.40 -1.32
CA ALA A 52 -9.66 15.54 -2.22
C ALA A 52 -10.84 15.87 -3.17
N GLY A 53 -11.96 15.17 -3.05
CA GLY A 53 -13.18 15.40 -3.81
C GLY A 53 -13.18 14.80 -5.21
N PHE A 54 -12.39 13.75 -5.44
CA PHE A 54 -12.47 12.96 -6.66
C PHE A 54 -13.61 11.93 -6.57
N THR A 55 -14.24 11.66 -7.69
CA THR A 55 -15.27 10.63 -7.84
C THR A 55 -14.62 9.35 -8.40
N GLU A 56 -14.81 8.24 -7.73
CA GLU A 56 -14.38 6.93 -8.23
C GLU A 56 -15.29 6.46 -9.36
N LEU A 57 -14.68 5.92 -10.40
CA LEU A 57 -15.36 5.37 -11.57
C LEU A 57 -15.17 3.84 -11.57
N ALA A 58 -16.25 3.11 -11.79
CA ALA A 58 -16.18 1.68 -12.04
C ALA A 58 -15.66 1.44 -13.48
N GLU A 59 -14.67 0.55 -13.61
CA GLU A 59 -14.04 0.29 -14.91
C GLU A 59 -14.95 -0.49 -15.86
N ASP A 60 -15.85 -1.31 -15.32
CA ASP A 60 -16.81 -2.15 -16.04
C ASP A 60 -18.10 -1.40 -16.42
N GLU A 61 -18.22 -0.14 -16.03
CA GLU A 61 -19.38 0.69 -16.35
C GLU A 61 -19.07 1.73 -17.45
N SER A 62 -20.10 2.15 -18.18
CA SER A 62 -19.95 3.25 -19.14
C SER A 62 -19.84 4.61 -18.43
N TRP A 63 -18.81 5.36 -18.75
CA TRP A 63 -18.61 6.71 -18.23
C TRP A 63 -19.33 7.79 -19.04
N SER A 64 -20.08 7.40 -20.10
CA SER A 64 -20.85 8.32 -20.93
C SER A 64 -21.91 9.04 -20.08
N GLY A 65 -21.87 10.36 -20.11
CA GLY A 65 -22.77 11.21 -19.30
C GLY A 65 -22.38 11.36 -17.82
N VAL A 66 -21.40 10.60 -17.33
CA VAL A 66 -20.85 10.73 -15.97
C VAL A 66 -19.79 11.83 -15.93
N LEU A 67 -18.89 11.83 -16.92
CA LEU A 67 -17.81 12.80 -17.00
C LEU A 67 -18.36 14.18 -17.37
N LYS A 68 -17.96 15.20 -16.60
CA LYS A 68 -18.37 16.60 -16.80
C LYS A 68 -17.15 17.51 -16.85
N PRO A 69 -17.20 18.59 -17.64
CA PRO A 69 -16.17 19.63 -17.59
C PRO A 69 -15.95 20.14 -16.15
N GLY A 70 -14.71 20.31 -15.75
CA GLY A 70 -14.31 20.67 -14.39
C GLY A 70 -14.35 19.53 -13.37
N GLY A 71 -14.79 18.34 -13.75
CA GLY A 71 -14.88 17.18 -12.85
C GLY A 71 -13.53 16.53 -12.55
N LYS A 72 -13.48 15.90 -11.38
CA LYS A 72 -12.33 15.15 -10.86
C LYS A 72 -12.70 13.69 -10.72
N TYR A 73 -11.96 12.81 -11.33
CA TYR A 73 -12.30 11.39 -11.39
C TYR A 73 -11.06 10.53 -11.19
N PHE A 74 -11.28 9.34 -10.70
CA PHE A 74 -10.22 8.31 -10.66
C PHE A 74 -10.83 6.92 -10.82
N TYR A 75 -9.99 5.96 -11.20
CA TYR A 75 -10.31 4.54 -11.13
C TYR A 75 -9.07 3.74 -10.72
N VAL A 76 -9.31 2.55 -10.20
CA VAL A 76 -8.27 1.61 -9.78
C VAL A 76 -8.35 0.37 -10.64
N ARG A 77 -7.22 0.00 -11.25
CA ARG A 77 -7.10 -1.22 -12.04
C ARG A 77 -5.89 -2.04 -11.61
N GLY A 78 -6.16 -3.21 -11.03
CA GLY A 78 -5.09 -4.06 -10.50
C GLY A 78 -4.26 -3.32 -9.45
N GLY A 79 -2.97 -3.13 -9.71
CA GLY A 79 -2.06 -2.38 -8.84
C GLY A 79 -1.81 -0.94 -9.29
N CYS A 80 -2.67 -0.35 -10.11
CA CYS A 80 -2.53 0.99 -10.66
C CYS A 80 -3.71 1.88 -10.27
N VAL A 81 -3.44 3.16 -10.04
CA VAL A 81 -4.44 4.21 -9.86
C VAL A 81 -4.28 5.21 -10.99
N VAL A 82 -5.38 5.56 -11.64
CA VAL A 82 -5.43 6.62 -12.63
C VAL A 82 -6.39 7.69 -12.14
N ALA A 83 -5.88 8.89 -11.89
CA ALA A 83 -6.69 10.04 -11.50
C ALA A 83 -6.57 11.15 -12.55
N PHE A 84 -7.66 11.82 -12.85
CA PHE A 84 -7.67 12.86 -13.88
C PHE A 84 -8.70 13.96 -13.62
N PHE A 85 -8.42 15.10 -14.22
CA PHE A 85 -9.36 16.22 -14.30
C PHE A 85 -9.87 16.34 -15.72
N VAL A 86 -11.14 16.57 -15.86
CA VAL A 86 -11.71 17.02 -17.13
C VAL A 86 -11.64 18.54 -17.17
N GLY A 87 -10.84 19.11 -18.06
CA GLY A 87 -10.70 20.56 -18.19
C GLY A 87 -12.06 21.22 -18.45
N ALA A 88 -12.28 22.42 -17.92
CA ALA A 88 -13.53 23.15 -18.12
C ALA A 88 -13.81 23.48 -19.60
N ALA A 89 -12.74 23.67 -20.40
CA ALA A 89 -12.79 23.90 -21.84
C ALA A 89 -12.36 22.68 -22.66
N PHE A 90 -12.44 21.46 -22.08
CA PHE A 90 -12.09 20.25 -22.79
C PHE A 90 -13.12 19.93 -23.88
N GLU A 91 -12.62 19.65 -25.06
CA GLU A 91 -13.41 19.16 -26.19
C GLU A 91 -12.88 17.79 -26.63
N ALA A 92 -13.75 16.90 -27.08
CA ALA A 92 -13.37 15.58 -27.55
C ALA A 92 -12.39 15.70 -28.75
N GLY A 93 -11.24 15.04 -28.62
CA GLY A 93 -10.14 15.13 -29.58
C GLY A 93 -8.97 16.00 -29.10
N ASN A 94 -9.11 16.76 -28.03
CA ASN A 94 -7.97 17.43 -27.39
C ASN A 94 -6.98 16.43 -26.81
N GLY A 95 -5.71 16.83 -26.67
CA GLY A 95 -4.65 16.03 -26.07
C GLY A 95 -4.78 15.92 -24.56
N PHE A 96 -3.85 15.12 -23.97
CA PHE A 96 -3.75 14.89 -22.54
C PHE A 96 -2.40 15.38 -22.01
N ASN A 97 -2.39 15.95 -20.83
CA ASN A 97 -1.18 16.15 -20.03
C ASN A 97 -1.09 14.96 -19.05
N ILE A 98 -0.07 14.11 -19.23
CA ILE A 98 0.08 12.89 -18.46
C ILE A 98 1.27 13.01 -17.53
N VAL A 99 1.07 12.73 -16.23
CA VAL A 99 2.11 12.58 -15.22
C VAL A 99 2.10 11.14 -14.75
N GLY A 100 3.21 10.44 -14.90
CA GLY A 100 3.40 9.08 -14.42
C GLY A 100 4.35 9.05 -13.22
N ALA A 101 4.02 8.24 -12.22
CA ALA A 101 4.85 8.03 -11.04
C ALA A 101 4.76 6.59 -10.57
N HIS A 102 5.81 6.12 -9.90
CA HIS A 102 5.84 4.84 -9.20
C HIS A 102 5.42 5.07 -7.74
N THR A 103 4.47 4.30 -7.25
CA THR A 103 3.88 4.50 -5.92
C THR A 103 4.15 3.37 -4.94
N ASP A 104 4.31 2.13 -5.40
CA ASP A 104 4.57 0.97 -4.55
C ASP A 104 6.08 0.79 -4.26
N SER A 105 6.36 -0.07 -3.30
CA SER A 105 7.73 -0.38 -2.85
C SER A 105 8.08 -1.83 -3.15
N PRO A 106 9.39 -2.17 -3.30
CA PRO A 106 9.87 -3.54 -3.41
C PRO A 106 9.47 -4.36 -2.17
N VAL A 107 9.06 -5.61 -2.38
CA VAL A 107 8.64 -6.52 -1.32
C VAL A 107 9.04 -7.96 -1.63
N LEU A 108 9.03 -8.84 -0.62
CA LEU A 108 9.06 -10.28 -0.81
C LEU A 108 7.63 -10.77 -1.06
N LYS A 109 7.38 -11.37 -2.22
CA LYS A 109 6.08 -11.97 -2.57
C LYS A 109 6.07 -13.45 -2.24
N LEU A 110 4.93 -13.95 -1.75
CA LEU A 110 4.71 -15.37 -1.58
C LEU A 110 4.70 -16.06 -2.95
N LYS A 111 5.41 -17.18 -3.06
CA LYS A 111 5.30 -18.03 -4.26
C LYS A 111 3.97 -18.78 -4.27
N PRO A 112 3.40 -19.11 -5.43
CA PRO A 112 2.18 -19.93 -5.53
C PRO A 112 2.29 -21.26 -4.77
N CYS A 113 3.46 -21.91 -4.84
CA CYS A 113 3.81 -23.08 -4.03
C CYS A 113 4.70 -22.64 -2.86
N SER A 114 4.11 -21.98 -1.87
CA SER A 114 4.84 -21.37 -0.76
C SER A 114 5.11 -22.31 0.39
N LYS A 115 4.32 -23.38 0.57
CA LYS A 115 4.45 -24.29 1.72
C LYS A 115 5.71 -25.14 1.60
N LYS A 116 6.57 -25.04 2.61
CA LYS A 116 7.79 -25.80 2.75
C LYS A 116 7.99 -26.18 4.23
N SER A 117 8.60 -27.31 4.49
CA SER A 117 9.00 -27.71 5.85
C SER A 117 10.45 -28.16 5.83
N ALA A 118 11.25 -27.65 6.73
CA ALA A 118 12.62 -28.08 6.95
C ALA A 118 13.01 -27.86 8.41
N HIS A 119 13.83 -28.75 8.96
CA HIS A 119 14.38 -28.65 10.31
C HIS A 119 13.31 -28.49 11.41
N GLY A 120 12.13 -29.10 11.25
CA GLY A 120 11.01 -28.98 12.20
C GLY A 120 10.27 -27.65 12.15
N CYS A 121 10.59 -26.78 11.21
CA CYS A 121 9.95 -25.47 11.04
C CYS A 121 9.07 -25.45 9.79
N ILE A 122 7.95 -24.72 9.87
CA ILE A 122 7.16 -24.35 8.71
C ILE A 122 7.87 -23.18 8.04
N GLN A 123 8.14 -23.30 6.75
CA GLN A 123 8.76 -22.27 5.94
C GLN A 123 7.78 -21.77 4.90
N ILE A 124 7.87 -20.51 4.57
CA ILE A 124 7.12 -19.86 3.49
C ILE A 124 8.10 -19.50 2.39
N ASN A 125 7.91 -20.06 1.20
CA ASN A 125 8.77 -19.77 0.07
C ASN A 125 8.35 -18.43 -0.56
N VAL A 126 9.33 -17.56 -0.78
CA VAL A 126 9.11 -16.20 -1.30
C VAL A 126 9.97 -15.92 -2.51
N GLU A 127 9.62 -14.89 -3.27
CA GLU A 127 10.43 -14.34 -4.34
C GLU A 127 10.53 -12.82 -4.19
N ALA A 128 11.64 -12.25 -4.65
CA ALA A 128 11.84 -10.82 -4.63
C ALA A 128 11.01 -10.15 -5.74
N TYR A 129 10.32 -9.07 -5.40
CA TYR A 129 9.62 -8.20 -6.34
C TYR A 129 10.22 -6.80 -6.31
N GLY A 130 10.65 -6.31 -7.48
CA GLY A 130 11.32 -5.02 -7.63
C GLY A 130 12.81 -5.07 -7.30
N GLY A 131 13.44 -3.91 -7.25
CA GLY A 131 14.84 -3.74 -6.88
C GLY A 131 15.01 -3.45 -5.39
N GLY A 132 15.84 -4.21 -4.69
CA GLY A 132 16.05 -3.99 -3.27
C GLY A 132 17.38 -4.59 -2.77
N LEU A 133 17.84 -4.08 -1.64
CA LEU A 133 18.97 -4.65 -0.90
C LEU A 133 18.49 -5.83 -0.05
N TRP A 134 18.23 -6.96 -0.67
CA TRP A 134 17.52 -8.09 -0.07
C TRP A 134 18.20 -8.68 1.16
N HIS A 135 19.53 -8.56 1.27
CA HIS A 135 20.26 -8.99 2.45
C HIS A 135 19.87 -8.22 3.73
N THR A 136 19.30 -7.01 3.59
CA THR A 136 18.81 -6.22 4.73
C THR A 136 17.48 -6.74 5.29
N TRP A 137 16.83 -7.70 4.61
CA TRP A 137 15.59 -8.34 5.01
C TRP A 137 15.81 -9.60 5.87
N PHE A 138 17.06 -10.07 5.98
CA PHE A 138 17.41 -11.23 6.80
C PHE A 138 17.34 -10.88 8.29
N ASP A 139 17.05 -11.91 9.10
CA ASP A 139 17.02 -11.82 10.57
C ASP A 139 16.09 -10.71 11.11
N ARG A 140 14.98 -10.47 10.41
CA ARG A 140 13.95 -9.50 10.78
C ARG A 140 12.59 -10.17 10.87
N GLU A 141 11.78 -9.66 11.79
CA GLU A 141 10.35 -9.97 11.80
C GLU A 141 9.68 -9.31 10.58
N LEU A 142 8.91 -10.09 9.83
CA LEU A 142 8.19 -9.65 8.65
C LEU A 142 6.69 -9.84 8.85
N GLY A 143 5.91 -8.86 8.43
CA GLY A 143 4.46 -8.95 8.34
C GLY A 143 4.01 -9.64 7.05
N VAL A 144 2.74 -10.02 7.01
CA VAL A 144 2.07 -10.51 5.80
C VAL A 144 0.92 -9.58 5.46
N ALA A 145 0.88 -9.14 4.21
CA ALA A 145 -0.17 -8.26 3.71
C ALA A 145 -0.46 -8.58 2.24
N GLY A 146 -1.68 -8.33 1.78
CA GLY A 146 -2.04 -8.62 0.40
C GLY A 146 -3.51 -8.38 0.10
N ALA A 147 -3.95 -8.88 -1.04
CA ALA A 147 -5.36 -8.94 -1.42
C ALA A 147 -5.80 -10.41 -1.49
N VAL A 148 -7.02 -10.68 -1.07
CA VAL A 148 -7.65 -11.99 -1.14
C VAL A 148 -9.02 -11.87 -1.81
N ILE A 149 -9.39 -12.89 -2.56
CA ILE A 149 -10.74 -12.99 -3.11
C ILE A 149 -11.58 -13.78 -2.10
N VAL A 150 -12.64 -13.18 -1.62
CA VAL A 150 -13.56 -13.78 -0.65
C VAL A 150 -14.96 -13.93 -1.26
N LYS A 151 -15.67 -15.00 -0.92
CA LYS A 151 -17.10 -15.11 -1.24
C LYS A 151 -17.93 -14.40 -0.19
N LYS A 152 -18.65 -13.36 -0.61
CA LYS A 152 -19.61 -12.64 0.22
C LYS A 152 -20.98 -12.71 -0.43
N ALA A 153 -21.96 -13.30 0.26
CA ALA A 153 -23.34 -13.47 -0.23
C ALA A 153 -23.41 -14.10 -1.66
N GLY A 154 -22.55 -15.10 -1.94
CA GLY A 154 -22.51 -15.80 -3.23
C GLY A 154 -21.79 -15.07 -4.36
N LYS A 155 -21.26 -13.87 -4.13
CA LYS A 155 -20.44 -13.12 -5.09
C LYS A 155 -18.98 -13.09 -4.64
N ASP A 156 -18.08 -13.13 -5.59
CA ASP A 156 -16.66 -12.94 -5.32
C ASP A 156 -16.38 -11.45 -5.07
N ALA A 157 -15.62 -11.16 -4.03
CA ALA A 157 -15.20 -9.80 -3.70
C ALA A 157 -13.72 -9.80 -3.32
N THR A 158 -12.99 -8.79 -3.76
CA THR A 158 -11.60 -8.61 -3.35
C THR A 158 -11.56 -7.86 -2.01
N ALA A 159 -10.85 -8.41 -1.06
CA ALA A 159 -10.56 -7.76 0.21
C ALA A 159 -9.05 -7.56 0.38
N VAL A 160 -8.66 -6.37 0.81
CA VAL A 160 -7.27 -6.06 1.15
C VAL A 160 -7.07 -6.30 2.63
N PHE A 161 -6.03 -7.02 2.99
CA PHE A 161 -5.68 -7.28 4.38
C PHE A 161 -4.23 -6.91 4.65
N GLY A 162 -3.95 -6.36 5.82
CA GLY A 162 -2.61 -6.13 6.32
C GLY A 162 -2.56 -6.53 7.79
N ALA A 163 -1.59 -7.33 8.13
CA ALA A 163 -1.24 -7.60 9.51
C ALA A 163 0.24 -7.25 9.70
N THR A 164 0.51 -6.15 10.37
CA THR A 164 1.76 -5.95 11.06
C THR A 164 1.73 -6.86 12.29
N ALA A 165 1.97 -8.14 12.08
CA ALA A 165 2.05 -9.07 13.19
C ALA A 165 3.43 -8.95 13.83
N LYS A 166 3.50 -8.34 15.01
CA LYS A 166 4.46 -8.84 15.98
C LYS A 166 4.05 -10.27 16.26
N TYR A 167 4.98 -11.20 16.15
CA TYR A 167 4.78 -12.65 16.34
C TYR A 167 3.98 -13.01 17.61
N ALA A 168 3.95 -12.13 18.61
CA ALA A 168 3.22 -12.28 19.86
C ALA A 168 1.69 -12.02 19.75
N ASP A 169 1.21 -11.36 18.71
CA ASP A 169 -0.18 -10.91 18.60
C ASP A 169 -1.00 -11.68 17.55
N MET A 170 -0.43 -12.72 16.94
CA MET A 170 -1.15 -13.63 16.05
C MET A 170 -2.09 -14.54 16.85
N LYS A 171 -3.11 -13.97 17.48
CA LYS A 171 -4.32 -14.73 17.77
C LYS A 171 -5.07 -14.89 16.46
N PRO A 172 -5.37 -16.13 16.03
CA PRO A 172 -6.20 -16.35 14.85
C PRO A 172 -7.60 -15.82 15.13
N ALA A 173 -7.83 -14.54 14.85
CA ALA A 173 -9.14 -13.93 15.02
C ALA A 173 -10.17 -14.44 14.01
N PHE A 174 -9.74 -15.14 12.96
CA PHE A 174 -10.60 -15.86 12.02
C PHE A 174 -9.80 -16.99 11.40
N GLY A 175 -10.42 -18.17 11.29
CA GLY A 175 -9.84 -19.32 10.59
C GLY A 175 -9.77 -19.05 9.09
N PHE A 176 -8.75 -18.34 8.67
CA PHE A 176 -8.45 -18.20 7.26
C PHE A 176 -7.63 -19.40 6.79
N GLN A 177 -8.24 -20.25 6.01
CA GLN A 177 -7.51 -21.14 5.15
C GLN A 177 -7.08 -20.31 3.94
N LEU A 178 -5.81 -19.88 3.91
CA LEU A 178 -5.23 -19.20 2.76
C LEU A 178 -5.11 -20.22 1.62
N THR A 179 -6.09 -20.26 0.75
CA THR A 179 -5.98 -21.00 -0.51
C THR A 179 -5.52 -20.01 -1.56
N ILE A 180 -4.23 -20.06 -1.90
CA ILE A 180 -3.68 -19.34 -3.04
C ILE A 180 -3.90 -20.26 -4.23
N GLY A 181 -4.84 -19.91 -5.11
CA GLY A 181 -5.06 -20.52 -6.40
C GLY A 181 -4.26 -19.84 -7.48
#